data_4cd8cb8b6808802f392c9ded8fbdfe29
#
_entry.id   4cd8cb8b6808802f392c9ded8fbdfe29
#
_cell.length_a   1.000
_cell.length_b   1.000
_cell.length_c   1.000
_cell.angle_alpha   90.00
_cell.angle_beta   90.00
_cell.angle_gamma   90.00
#
_symmetry.space_group_name_H-M   'P 1'
#
loop_
_entity.id
_entity.type
_entity.pdbx_description
1 polymer ?
#
loop_
_entity_poly.entity_id
_entity_poly.type
_entity_poly.pdbx_seq_one_letter_code
_entity_poly.pdbx_strand_id
1 'polypeptide(L)'
;NITFPKMLVLENVYFEDQSRDTLIAGEKIKVDIDMFKLLKNTIEVQEIQLAGITSKIKRTAPDGNFNFDYIVKAFASEEESTPTATDTTSALIFKLDKVGLERIHFVYNDDMIGTSADIRLNKLDTRVKTFDLANNMTFDLPNINIDGLSAIVKQWAPATDSKEVKAEDFGITDASVTETSLLPNLGTETITLKNIFVKYDDASSAMKTQFDIKNLSANVDQIDLNKEIVNLKEVILDQSDSYVVFDKFTKVKETADTASTPVNWIVSVDKIAVDKTNFLFRDDNQARMKGFDYSNIGIKDLAGAIQSIYYSNDSISGSVQNLTAK
;
A
#
# COMPACT_ATOMS: atom_id res chain seq x y z
N ASN A 1 -15.36 -15.65 -22.74
CA ASN A 1 -14.76 -16.35 -23.87
C ASN A 1 -13.45 -16.99 -23.45
N ILE A 2 -13.33 -18.30 -23.62
CA ILE A 2 -12.06 -19.01 -23.42
C ILE A 2 -11.43 -19.14 -24.81
N THR A 3 -10.36 -18.43 -25.02
CA THR A 3 -9.59 -18.54 -26.27
C THR A 3 -8.47 -19.57 -26.02
N PHE A 4 -8.71 -20.80 -26.47
CA PHE A 4 -7.72 -21.85 -26.33
C PHE A 4 -6.44 -21.50 -27.11
N PRO A 5 -5.24 -21.72 -26.57
CA PRO A 5 -5.00 -22.54 -25.39
C PRO A 5 -4.58 -21.78 -24.11
N LYS A 6 -4.66 -20.45 -24.02
CA LYS A 6 -3.90 -19.72 -22.98
C LYS A 6 -4.64 -18.60 -22.22
N MET A 7 -5.80 -18.15 -22.65
CA MET A 7 -6.36 -16.91 -22.15
C MET A 7 -7.79 -17.07 -21.63
N LEU A 8 -8.01 -16.69 -20.37
CA LEU A 8 -9.32 -16.48 -19.78
C LEU A 8 -9.66 -14.98 -19.84
N VAL A 9 -10.79 -14.63 -20.43
CA VAL A 9 -11.30 -13.26 -20.49
C VAL A 9 -12.72 -13.23 -19.94
N LEU A 10 -12.92 -12.45 -18.88
CA LEU A 10 -14.23 -12.12 -18.33
C LEU A 10 -14.52 -10.65 -18.66
N GLU A 11 -15.69 -10.38 -19.21
CA GLU A 11 -16.12 -9.03 -19.57
C GLU A 11 -17.46 -8.71 -18.89
N ASN A 12 -17.63 -7.46 -18.46
CA ASN A 12 -18.83 -6.97 -17.79
C ASN A 12 -19.18 -7.78 -16.53
N VAL A 13 -18.20 -8.03 -15.70
CA VAL A 13 -18.39 -8.71 -14.40
C VAL A 13 -19.09 -7.77 -13.46
N TYR A 14 -20.12 -8.29 -12.75
CA TYR A 14 -20.86 -7.52 -11.76
C TYR A 14 -21.33 -8.42 -10.62
N PHE A 15 -20.99 -8.02 -9.40
CA PHE A 15 -21.46 -8.64 -8.16
C PHE A 15 -21.98 -7.56 -7.20
N GLU A 16 -23.09 -7.83 -6.57
CA GLU A 16 -23.68 -7.01 -5.52
C GLU A 16 -23.41 -7.63 -4.14
N ASP A 17 -23.37 -6.78 -3.14
CA ASP A 17 -23.44 -7.24 -1.76
C ASP A 17 -24.92 -7.54 -1.37
N GLN A 18 -25.15 -8.03 -0.14
CA GLN A 18 -26.49 -8.35 0.36
C GLN A 18 -27.41 -7.12 0.49
N SER A 19 -26.82 -5.91 0.49
CA SER A 19 -27.54 -4.64 0.50
C SER A 19 -27.89 -4.14 -0.91
N ARG A 20 -27.53 -4.90 -1.96
CA ARG A 20 -27.65 -4.54 -3.38
C ARG A 20 -26.76 -3.37 -3.80
N ASP A 21 -25.70 -3.12 -3.05
CA ASP A 21 -24.65 -2.19 -3.49
C ASP A 21 -23.58 -2.95 -4.27
N THR A 22 -22.87 -2.25 -5.13
CA THR A 22 -21.79 -2.83 -5.93
C THR A 22 -20.70 -3.36 -5.01
N LEU A 23 -20.45 -4.66 -5.02
CA LEU A 23 -19.28 -5.26 -4.39
C LEU A 23 -18.08 -5.25 -5.34
N ILE A 24 -18.28 -5.75 -6.55
CA ILE A 24 -17.28 -5.71 -7.63
C ILE A 24 -18.01 -5.47 -8.96
N ALA A 25 -17.51 -4.51 -9.73
CA ALA A 25 -17.86 -4.32 -11.13
C ALA A 25 -16.56 -4.27 -11.96
N GLY A 26 -16.54 -4.85 -13.14
CA GLY A 26 -15.36 -4.90 -13.98
C GLY A 26 -15.69 -4.91 -15.45
N GLU A 27 -15.07 -4.02 -16.23
CA GLU A 27 -15.20 -4.03 -17.69
C GLU A 27 -14.50 -5.25 -18.28
N LYS A 28 -13.28 -5.53 -17.79
CA LYS A 28 -12.45 -6.62 -18.32
C LYS A 28 -11.47 -7.16 -17.29
N ILE A 29 -11.48 -8.48 -17.15
CA ILE A 29 -10.50 -9.26 -16.41
C ILE A 29 -9.88 -10.23 -17.41
N LYS A 30 -8.59 -10.11 -17.67
CA LYS A 30 -7.84 -11.00 -18.56
C LYS A 30 -6.75 -11.70 -17.76
N VAL A 31 -6.71 -13.03 -17.85
CA VAL A 31 -5.69 -13.86 -17.23
C VAL A 31 -5.10 -14.79 -18.28
N ASP A 32 -3.81 -14.68 -18.52
CA ASP A 32 -3.06 -15.56 -19.41
C ASP A 32 -2.43 -16.69 -18.60
N ILE A 33 -2.93 -17.91 -18.78
CA ILE A 33 -2.56 -19.09 -18.00
C ILE A 33 -1.91 -20.14 -18.91
N ASP A 34 -0.78 -20.69 -18.51
CA ASP A 34 -0.17 -21.84 -19.19
C ASP A 34 -0.92 -23.14 -18.83
N MET A 35 -1.89 -23.50 -19.69
CA MET A 35 -2.72 -24.70 -19.50
C MET A 35 -1.94 -26.01 -19.51
N PHE A 36 -0.77 -26.06 -20.16
CA PHE A 36 0.06 -27.29 -20.17
C PHE A 36 0.75 -27.51 -18.84
N LYS A 37 1.05 -26.45 -18.11
CA LYS A 37 1.63 -26.55 -16.76
C LYS A 37 0.58 -26.90 -15.71
N LEU A 38 -0.67 -26.50 -15.94
CA LEU A 38 -1.78 -26.89 -15.08
C LEU A 38 -1.94 -28.42 -15.02
N LEU A 39 -1.70 -29.13 -16.13
CA LEU A 39 -1.68 -30.59 -16.17
C LEU A 39 -0.54 -31.21 -15.33
N LYS A 40 0.43 -30.42 -14.90
CA LYS A 40 1.56 -30.82 -14.04
C LYS A 40 1.45 -30.23 -12.62
N ASN A 41 0.23 -29.92 -12.17
CA ASN A 41 -0.03 -29.27 -10.88
C ASN A 41 0.71 -27.93 -10.67
N THR A 42 1.04 -27.22 -11.75
CA THR A 42 1.65 -25.89 -11.70
C THR A 42 0.70 -24.86 -12.31
N ILE A 43 0.30 -23.86 -11.53
CA ILE A 43 -0.44 -22.69 -12.04
C ILE A 43 0.59 -21.65 -12.42
N GLU A 44 0.81 -21.49 -13.72
CA GLU A 44 1.66 -20.42 -14.24
C GLU A 44 0.79 -19.40 -14.97
N VAL A 45 0.73 -18.19 -14.39
CA VAL A 45 0.03 -17.04 -14.95
C VAL A 45 1.07 -16.13 -15.57
N GLN A 46 0.99 -15.93 -16.88
CA GLN A 46 1.94 -15.04 -17.58
C GLN A 46 1.56 -13.57 -17.40
N GLU A 47 0.27 -13.26 -17.45
CA GLU A 47 -0.21 -11.90 -17.35
C GLU A 47 -1.58 -11.84 -16.69
N ILE A 48 -1.75 -10.85 -15.79
CA ILE A 48 -3.05 -10.42 -15.29
C ILE A 48 -3.27 -8.98 -15.78
N GLN A 49 -4.37 -8.75 -16.48
CA GLN A 49 -4.84 -7.42 -16.85
C GLN A 49 -6.24 -7.19 -16.26
N LEU A 50 -6.38 -6.12 -15.49
CA LEU A 50 -7.65 -5.68 -14.94
C LEU A 50 -7.96 -4.29 -15.51
N ALA A 51 -9.14 -4.11 -16.10
CA ALA A 51 -9.54 -2.83 -16.66
C ALA A 51 -10.96 -2.46 -16.22
N GLY A 52 -11.15 -1.19 -15.82
CA GLY A 52 -12.43 -0.67 -15.40
C GLY A 52 -12.99 -1.37 -14.15
N ILE A 53 -12.15 -1.71 -13.19
CA ILE A 53 -12.59 -2.41 -11.97
C ILE A 53 -13.03 -1.39 -10.92
N THR A 54 -14.24 -1.56 -10.42
CA THR A 54 -14.73 -0.89 -9.21
C THR A 54 -14.96 -1.94 -8.14
N SER A 55 -14.38 -1.76 -6.95
CA SER A 55 -14.65 -2.62 -5.80
C SER A 55 -14.96 -1.78 -4.57
N LYS A 56 -16.01 -2.17 -3.83
CA LYS A 56 -16.43 -1.50 -2.60
C LYS A 56 -16.49 -2.52 -1.46
N ILE A 57 -15.55 -2.40 -0.56
CA ILE A 57 -15.46 -3.21 0.65
C ILE A 57 -15.95 -2.41 1.83
N LYS A 58 -16.86 -2.98 2.60
CA LYS A 58 -17.44 -2.34 3.79
C LYS A 58 -17.43 -3.31 4.96
N ARG A 59 -17.11 -2.80 6.14
CA ARG A 59 -17.34 -3.45 7.42
C ARG A 59 -18.01 -2.47 8.36
N THR A 60 -19.24 -2.79 8.79
CA THR A 60 -20.07 -1.88 9.60
C THR A 60 -20.16 -2.33 11.05
N ALA A 61 -20.17 -1.36 11.97
CA ALA A 61 -20.48 -1.62 13.37
C ALA A 61 -22.00 -1.80 13.55
N PRO A 62 -22.48 -2.56 14.58
CA PRO A 62 -21.70 -3.33 15.55
C PRO A 62 -21.34 -4.75 15.11
N ASP A 63 -21.89 -5.24 14.00
CA ASP A 63 -21.84 -6.65 13.61
C ASP A 63 -20.45 -7.13 13.22
N GLY A 64 -19.58 -6.20 12.74
CA GLY A 64 -18.20 -6.48 12.38
C GLY A 64 -18.03 -7.38 11.15
N ASN A 65 -19.11 -7.64 10.40
CA ASN A 65 -19.05 -8.46 9.20
C ASN A 65 -18.67 -7.60 7.98
N PHE A 66 -17.85 -8.19 7.08
CA PHE A 66 -17.62 -7.60 5.78
C PHE A 66 -18.81 -7.85 4.85
N ASN A 67 -19.04 -6.92 3.94
CA ASN A 67 -20.12 -7.02 2.96
C ASN A 67 -19.95 -8.17 1.95
N PHE A 68 -18.81 -8.86 1.95
CA PHE A 68 -18.52 -10.05 1.14
C PHE A 68 -18.53 -11.37 1.93
N ASP A 69 -18.72 -11.36 3.25
CA ASP A 69 -18.66 -12.58 4.11
C ASP A 69 -19.63 -13.67 3.68
N TYR A 70 -20.77 -13.29 3.08
CA TYR A 70 -21.73 -14.23 2.56
C TYR A 70 -21.15 -15.10 1.42
N ILE A 71 -20.21 -14.54 0.63
CA ILE A 71 -19.49 -15.27 -0.42
C ILE A 71 -18.55 -16.28 0.25
N VAL A 72 -17.75 -15.82 1.21
CA VAL A 72 -16.83 -16.71 1.95
C VAL A 72 -17.59 -17.86 2.59
N LYS A 73 -18.71 -17.58 3.27
CA LYS A 73 -19.57 -18.60 3.91
C LYS A 73 -20.18 -19.57 2.89
N ALA A 74 -20.53 -19.11 1.69
CA ALA A 74 -21.08 -19.96 0.64
C ALA A 74 -20.07 -20.98 0.08
N PHE A 75 -18.77 -20.67 0.16
CA PHE A 75 -17.70 -21.55 -0.30
C PHE A 75 -16.98 -22.29 0.83
N ALA A 76 -17.24 -21.93 2.09
CA ALA A 76 -16.77 -22.70 3.24
C ALA A 76 -17.56 -24.03 3.29
N SER A 77 -16.87 -25.15 3.14
CA SER A 77 -17.52 -26.47 3.30
C SER A 77 -17.95 -26.67 4.75
N GLU A 78 -19.17 -27.18 4.97
CA GLU A 78 -19.70 -27.56 6.30
C GLU A 78 -18.99 -28.77 6.93
N GLU A 79 -18.01 -29.37 6.26
CA GLU A 79 -17.27 -30.50 6.81
C GLU A 79 -16.06 -30.01 7.62
N GLU A 80 -16.15 -30.15 8.94
CA GLU A 80 -14.98 -30.31 9.79
C GLU A 80 -14.20 -31.55 9.30
N SER A 81 -13.34 -31.36 8.31
CA SER A 81 -12.41 -32.42 7.91
C SER A 81 -11.38 -32.55 9.03
N THR A 82 -11.59 -33.57 9.88
CA THR A 82 -10.49 -34.14 10.67
C THR A 82 -9.30 -34.37 9.75
N PRO A 83 -8.11 -33.86 10.07
CA PRO A 83 -6.94 -34.05 9.22
C PRO A 83 -6.57 -35.56 9.21
N THR A 84 -7.05 -36.26 8.20
CA THR A 84 -6.52 -37.60 7.90
C THR A 84 -5.18 -37.37 7.21
N ALA A 85 -4.10 -37.63 7.92
CA ALA A 85 -2.75 -37.61 7.37
C ALA A 85 -2.69 -38.56 6.14
N THR A 86 -2.03 -38.11 5.12
CA THR A 86 -1.63 -38.72 3.85
C THR A 86 -2.45 -38.30 2.63
N ASP A 87 -2.13 -37.10 2.17
CA ASP A 87 -1.99 -36.89 0.72
C ASP A 87 -0.89 -35.84 0.49
N THR A 88 0.19 -36.27 -0.13
CA THR A 88 1.22 -35.39 -0.68
C THR A 88 0.60 -34.60 -1.83
N THR A 89 -0.22 -33.61 -1.51
CA THR A 89 -0.65 -32.59 -2.46
C THR A 89 0.58 -31.82 -2.87
N SER A 90 1.05 -32.08 -4.07
CA SER A 90 2.08 -31.25 -4.72
C SER A 90 1.67 -29.81 -4.56
N ALA A 91 2.45 -29.01 -3.83
CA ALA A 91 2.16 -27.62 -3.60
C ALA A 91 1.94 -26.94 -4.95
N LEU A 92 0.79 -26.28 -5.13
CA LEU A 92 0.51 -25.51 -6.33
C LEU A 92 1.54 -24.37 -6.43
N ILE A 93 2.42 -24.45 -7.40
CA ILE A 93 3.40 -23.39 -7.66
C ILE A 93 2.69 -22.31 -8.45
N PHE A 94 2.49 -21.16 -7.85
CA PHE A 94 1.94 -19.97 -8.50
C PHE A 94 3.09 -19.10 -9.02
N LYS A 95 3.09 -18.81 -10.31
CA LYS A 95 4.04 -17.88 -10.95
C LYS A 95 3.25 -16.82 -11.68
N LEU A 96 3.68 -15.59 -11.54
CA LEU A 96 3.07 -14.43 -12.19
C LEU A 96 4.19 -13.58 -12.80
N ASP A 97 4.12 -13.28 -14.12
CA ASP A 97 5.19 -12.56 -14.81
C ASP A 97 4.87 -11.07 -14.99
N LYS A 98 3.59 -10.72 -15.12
CA LYS A 98 3.19 -9.34 -15.39
C LYS A 98 1.83 -9.01 -14.80
N VAL A 99 1.70 -7.79 -14.26
CA VAL A 99 0.43 -7.20 -13.81
C VAL A 99 0.22 -5.85 -14.50
N GLY A 100 -0.95 -5.70 -15.12
CA GLY A 100 -1.44 -4.45 -15.68
C GLY A 100 -2.79 -4.09 -15.06
N LEU A 101 -2.89 -2.90 -14.48
CA LEU A 101 -4.14 -2.36 -13.93
C LEU A 101 -4.48 -1.07 -14.66
N GLU A 102 -5.73 -0.95 -15.12
CA GLU A 102 -6.23 0.26 -15.78
C GLU A 102 -7.59 0.65 -15.23
N ARG A 103 -7.78 1.93 -14.90
CA ARG A 103 -9.04 2.49 -14.40
C ARG A 103 -9.62 1.70 -13.23
N ILE A 104 -8.83 1.56 -12.16
CA ILE A 104 -9.25 0.88 -10.93
C ILE A 104 -9.83 1.91 -9.97
N HIS A 105 -10.97 1.62 -9.39
CA HIS A 105 -11.58 2.37 -8.29
C HIS A 105 -11.86 1.42 -7.12
N PHE A 106 -11.17 1.62 -6.03
CA PHE A 106 -11.31 0.85 -4.82
C PHE A 106 -11.80 1.74 -3.68
N VAL A 107 -12.91 1.35 -3.06
CA VAL A 107 -13.48 2.03 -1.89
C VAL A 107 -13.47 1.05 -0.72
N TYR A 108 -12.88 1.48 0.37
CA TYR A 108 -12.84 0.75 1.62
C TYR A 108 -13.44 1.60 2.73
N ASN A 109 -14.40 1.05 3.50
CA ASN A 109 -14.96 1.67 4.68
C ASN A 109 -15.05 0.65 5.81
N ASP A 110 -14.41 0.93 6.91
CA ASP A 110 -14.37 0.06 8.07
C ASP A 110 -14.63 0.83 9.36
N ASP A 111 -15.85 0.70 9.87
CA ASP A 111 -16.26 1.38 11.10
C ASP A 111 -15.65 0.73 12.35
N MET A 112 -15.22 -0.55 12.26
CA MET A 112 -14.65 -1.28 13.40
C MET A 112 -13.26 -0.78 13.76
N ILE A 113 -12.46 -0.40 12.75
CA ILE A 113 -11.12 0.16 12.96
C ILE A 113 -11.06 1.68 12.69
N GLY A 114 -12.20 2.28 12.32
CA GLY A 114 -12.28 3.72 12.04
C GLY A 114 -11.44 4.15 10.83
N THR A 115 -11.55 3.45 9.69
CA THR A 115 -10.77 3.75 8.51
C THR A 115 -11.62 3.81 7.25
N SER A 116 -11.37 4.81 6.40
CA SER A 116 -11.91 4.81 5.04
C SER A 116 -10.82 5.14 4.02
N ALA A 117 -10.93 4.54 2.83
CA ALA A 117 -10.06 4.82 1.70
C ALA A 117 -10.85 4.89 0.39
N ASP A 118 -10.65 5.93 -0.41
CA ASP A 118 -11.08 6.03 -1.81
C ASP A 118 -9.81 6.09 -2.67
N ILE A 119 -9.56 5.02 -3.43
CA ILE A 119 -8.35 4.87 -4.23
C ILE A 119 -8.74 4.73 -5.70
N ARG A 120 -8.23 5.63 -6.52
CA ARG A 120 -8.41 5.64 -7.97
C ARG A 120 -7.06 5.55 -8.64
N LEU A 121 -6.87 4.53 -9.43
CA LEU A 121 -5.67 4.29 -10.18
C LEU A 121 -6.01 4.30 -11.68
N ASN A 122 -5.37 5.19 -12.43
CA ASN A 122 -5.55 5.22 -13.87
C ASN A 122 -4.75 4.09 -14.54
N LYS A 123 -3.47 3.96 -14.22
CA LYS A 123 -2.62 2.92 -14.80
C LYS A 123 -1.51 2.48 -13.84
N LEU A 124 -1.34 1.16 -13.72
CA LEU A 124 -0.16 0.50 -13.16
C LEU A 124 0.31 -0.56 -14.14
N ASP A 125 1.59 -0.58 -14.42
CA ASP A 125 2.26 -1.61 -15.22
C ASP A 125 3.52 -2.06 -14.47
N THR A 126 3.61 -3.34 -14.17
CA THR A 126 4.78 -3.93 -13.51
C THR A 126 5.06 -5.33 -14.00
N ARG A 127 6.34 -5.67 -14.09
CA ARG A 127 6.78 -7.07 -14.20
C ARG A 127 6.92 -7.66 -12.83
N VAL A 128 6.68 -8.95 -12.73
CA VAL A 128 6.79 -9.72 -11.50
C VAL A 128 7.87 -10.77 -11.70
N LYS A 129 8.89 -10.76 -10.88
CA LYS A 129 9.95 -11.77 -10.88
C LYS A 129 9.72 -12.82 -9.81
N THR A 130 9.19 -12.39 -8.67
CA THR A 130 8.79 -13.27 -7.58
C THR A 130 7.49 -12.78 -6.99
N PHE A 131 6.55 -13.71 -6.79
CA PHE A 131 5.29 -13.47 -6.10
C PHE A 131 5.02 -14.65 -5.17
N ASP A 132 5.34 -14.50 -3.91
CA ASP A 132 5.16 -15.53 -2.89
C ASP A 132 4.34 -14.98 -1.72
N LEU A 133 3.13 -15.49 -1.57
CA LEU A 133 2.23 -15.15 -0.49
C LEU A 133 2.37 -16.08 0.73
N ALA A 134 2.96 -17.27 0.52
CA ALA A 134 2.89 -18.35 1.50
C ALA A 134 4.06 -18.34 2.49
N ASN A 135 5.30 -18.10 2.04
CA ASN A 135 6.46 -18.32 2.90
C ASN A 135 7.00 -17.05 3.55
N ASN A 136 7.09 -15.91 2.87
CA ASN A 136 7.62 -14.66 3.42
C ASN A 136 6.97 -13.42 2.82
N MET A 137 5.81 -13.55 2.18
CA MET A 137 5.15 -12.47 1.44
C MET A 137 6.17 -11.66 0.60
N THR A 138 6.84 -12.35 -0.33
CA THR A 138 7.89 -11.73 -1.15
C THR A 138 7.35 -11.28 -2.50
N PHE A 139 7.54 -10.00 -2.80
CA PHE A 139 7.16 -9.37 -4.05
C PHE A 139 8.41 -8.76 -4.71
N ASP A 140 8.94 -9.41 -5.75
CA ASP A 140 10.04 -8.84 -6.56
C ASP A 140 9.45 -8.26 -7.85
N LEU A 141 9.35 -6.94 -7.88
CA LEU A 141 8.75 -6.12 -8.93
C LEU A 141 9.83 -5.21 -9.51
N PRO A 142 10.67 -5.67 -10.45
CA PRO A 142 11.86 -4.91 -10.88
C PRO A 142 11.57 -3.48 -11.33
N ASN A 143 10.38 -3.25 -11.85
CA ASN A 143 9.96 -1.91 -12.25
C ASN A 143 8.49 -1.67 -11.86
N ILE A 144 8.26 -0.60 -11.13
CA ILE A 144 6.91 -0.15 -10.75
C ILE A 144 6.62 1.15 -11.50
N ASN A 145 5.61 1.13 -12.39
CA ASN A 145 5.19 2.30 -13.14
C ASN A 145 3.73 2.61 -12.83
N ILE A 146 3.49 3.77 -12.21
CA ILE A 146 2.15 4.24 -11.85
C ILE A 146 1.91 5.58 -12.53
N ASP A 147 0.78 5.72 -13.20
CA ASP A 147 0.31 6.98 -13.77
C ASP A 147 -1.13 7.24 -13.36
N GLY A 148 -1.36 8.38 -12.69
CA GLY A 148 -2.69 8.78 -12.23
C GLY A 148 -3.19 7.97 -11.03
N LEU A 149 -2.55 8.13 -9.87
CA LEU A 149 -3.05 7.62 -8.59
C LEU A 149 -3.68 8.76 -7.79
N SER A 150 -4.93 8.58 -7.36
CA SER A 150 -5.57 9.41 -6.33
C SER A 150 -5.96 8.52 -5.16
N ALA A 151 -5.39 8.74 -3.99
CA ALA A 151 -5.71 8.02 -2.77
C ALA A 151 -6.10 9.00 -1.66
N ILE A 152 -7.33 8.89 -1.17
CA ILE A 152 -7.84 9.68 -0.05
C ILE A 152 -8.14 8.71 1.09
N VAL A 153 -7.37 8.82 2.16
CA VAL A 153 -7.49 7.96 3.34
C VAL A 153 -7.87 8.82 4.54
N LYS A 154 -8.84 8.35 5.31
CA LYS A 154 -9.24 8.98 6.57
C LYS A 154 -9.21 7.96 7.67
N GLN A 155 -8.77 8.40 8.83
CA GLN A 155 -8.75 7.59 10.04
C GLN A 155 -9.43 8.37 11.19
N TRP A 156 -10.19 7.66 12.01
CA TRP A 156 -10.85 8.19 13.18
C TRP A 156 -10.89 7.12 14.29
N ALA A 157 -11.22 7.54 15.52
CA ALA A 157 -11.35 6.60 16.61
C ALA A 157 -12.49 5.59 16.31
N PRO A 158 -12.26 4.29 16.50
CA PRO A 158 -13.28 3.26 16.25
C PRO A 158 -14.53 3.46 17.10
N ALA A 159 -15.69 3.04 16.59
CA ALA A 159 -17.00 3.26 17.21
C ALA A 159 -17.25 2.44 18.49
N THR A 160 -16.45 1.42 18.76
CA THR A 160 -16.60 0.52 19.92
C THR A 160 -15.24 0.11 20.48
N ASP A 161 -15.21 -0.28 21.78
CA ASP A 161 -14.07 -0.99 22.37
C ASP A 161 -13.77 -2.23 21.49
N SER A 162 -12.90 -2.04 20.51
CA SER A 162 -12.55 -3.06 19.54
C SER A 162 -11.85 -4.18 20.30
N LYS A 163 -12.48 -5.36 20.34
CA LYS A 163 -11.73 -6.59 20.52
C LYS A 163 -10.62 -6.55 19.47
N GLU A 164 -9.39 -6.80 19.91
CA GLU A 164 -8.24 -6.91 19.01
C GLU A 164 -8.63 -7.62 17.72
N VAL A 165 -8.48 -6.94 16.58
CA VAL A 165 -8.70 -7.55 15.27
C VAL A 165 -7.60 -8.57 15.07
N LYS A 166 -7.92 -9.84 15.30
CA LYS A 166 -6.96 -10.92 15.12
C LYS A 166 -6.82 -11.23 13.63
N ALA A 167 -5.63 -11.67 13.22
CA ALA A 167 -5.36 -12.11 11.85
C ALA A 167 -6.35 -13.19 11.36
N GLU A 168 -6.98 -13.92 12.27
CA GLU A 168 -8.06 -14.89 12.02
C GLU A 168 -9.29 -14.27 11.34
N ASP A 169 -9.55 -12.96 11.53
CA ASP A 169 -10.66 -12.25 10.90
C ASP A 169 -10.49 -12.08 9.38
N PHE A 170 -9.30 -12.31 8.86
CA PHE A 170 -9.00 -12.29 7.41
C PHE A 170 -9.05 -13.65 6.74
N GLY A 171 -9.54 -14.70 7.42
CA GLY A 171 -9.62 -16.06 6.87
C GLY A 171 -8.26 -16.73 6.66
N ILE A 172 -7.19 -16.19 7.25
CA ILE A 172 -5.87 -16.80 7.27
C ILE A 172 -5.82 -17.73 8.49
N THR A 173 -6.56 -18.83 8.41
CA THR A 173 -6.42 -19.94 9.36
C THR A 173 -5.31 -20.84 8.84
N ASP A 174 -4.19 -20.71 9.36
CA ASP A 174 -3.14 -21.68 9.67
C ASP A 174 -1.74 -21.12 9.46
N ALA A 175 -1.16 -20.69 10.54
CA ALA A 175 0.26 -20.90 10.83
C ALA A 175 0.47 -20.44 12.26
N SER A 176 1.20 -21.17 13.03
CA SER A 176 1.84 -20.75 14.27
C SER A 176 2.54 -19.40 14.08
N VAL A 177 1.78 -18.31 14.12
CA VAL A 177 2.31 -16.96 14.08
C VAL A 177 2.84 -16.66 15.46
N THR A 178 4.12 -16.92 15.65
CA THR A 178 4.92 -16.21 16.62
C THR A 178 4.76 -14.73 16.27
N GLU A 179 4.30 -13.92 17.22
CA GLU A 179 3.93 -12.51 17.12
C GLU A 179 5.07 -11.60 16.59
N THR A 180 5.36 -11.69 15.33
CA THR A 180 6.01 -10.65 14.55
C THR A 180 5.30 -10.61 13.24
N SER A 181 4.38 -9.63 13.06
CA SER A 181 3.80 -9.34 11.75
C SER A 181 4.94 -8.93 10.82
N LEU A 182 5.51 -9.91 10.12
CA LEU A 182 6.55 -9.65 9.13
C LEU A 182 5.94 -8.81 8.02
N LEU A 183 6.51 -7.63 7.79
CA LEU A 183 6.17 -6.82 6.62
C LEU A 183 6.58 -7.57 5.35
N PRO A 184 5.87 -7.36 4.23
CA PRO A 184 6.24 -8.01 2.98
C PRO A 184 7.65 -7.62 2.54
N ASN A 185 8.39 -8.58 1.99
CA ASN A 185 9.67 -8.31 1.34
C ASN A 185 9.41 -7.72 -0.05
N LEU A 186 9.83 -6.50 -0.27
CA LEU A 186 9.68 -5.79 -1.54
C LEU A 186 11.01 -5.64 -2.25
N GLY A 187 11.20 -6.35 -3.37
CA GLY A 187 12.29 -6.14 -4.31
C GLY A 187 11.85 -5.23 -5.45
N THR A 188 12.59 -4.15 -5.70
CA THR A 188 12.37 -3.29 -6.86
C THR A 188 13.66 -2.59 -7.26
N GLU A 189 13.84 -2.34 -8.56
CA GLU A 189 15.03 -1.66 -9.11
C GLU A 189 14.69 -0.21 -9.51
N THR A 190 13.48 0.00 -10.06
CA THR A 190 13.05 1.31 -10.52
C THR A 190 11.59 1.59 -10.15
N ILE A 191 11.32 2.81 -9.72
CA ILE A 191 9.97 3.31 -9.44
C ILE A 191 9.75 4.56 -10.29
N THR A 192 8.67 4.60 -11.05
CA THR A 192 8.23 5.77 -11.81
C THR A 192 6.78 6.09 -11.46
N LEU A 193 6.58 7.27 -10.88
CA LEU A 193 5.28 7.75 -10.45
C LEU A 193 4.95 9.04 -11.22
N LYS A 194 3.77 9.08 -11.83
CA LYS A 194 3.25 10.26 -12.53
C LYS A 194 1.85 10.60 -12.05
N ASN A 195 1.56 11.89 -11.88
CA ASN A 195 0.23 12.37 -11.49
C ASN A 195 -0.30 11.67 -10.23
N ILE A 196 0.45 11.76 -9.15
CA ILE A 196 0.13 11.11 -7.87
C ILE A 196 -0.48 12.14 -6.92
N PHE A 197 -1.67 11.84 -6.43
CA PHE A 197 -2.34 12.59 -5.39
C PHE A 197 -2.66 11.66 -4.22
N VAL A 198 -2.07 11.92 -3.06
CA VAL A 198 -2.34 11.19 -1.83
C VAL A 198 -2.73 12.17 -0.74
N LYS A 199 -3.87 11.94 -0.13
CA LYS A 199 -4.32 12.70 1.03
C LYS A 199 -4.61 11.74 2.19
N TYR A 200 -4.06 12.05 3.36
CA TYR A 200 -4.32 11.32 4.59
C TYR A 200 -4.74 12.29 5.68
N ASP A 201 -5.89 12.00 6.29
CA ASP A 201 -6.48 12.74 7.39
C ASP A 201 -6.66 11.80 8.57
N ASP A 202 -5.95 12.02 9.66
CA ASP A 202 -6.09 11.27 10.90
C ASP A 202 -6.68 12.15 12.00
N ALA A 203 -7.94 11.93 12.31
CA ALA A 203 -8.64 12.66 13.36
C ALA A 203 -8.16 12.29 14.77
N SER A 204 -7.55 11.10 14.94
CA SER A 204 -7.06 10.63 16.24
C SER A 204 -5.77 11.32 16.69
N SER A 205 -4.94 11.74 15.76
CA SER A 205 -3.71 12.51 15.98
C SER A 205 -3.79 13.96 15.50
N ALA A 206 -4.92 14.36 14.89
CA ALA A 206 -5.11 15.64 14.20
C ALA A 206 -4.06 15.90 13.10
N MET A 207 -3.52 14.83 12.50
CA MET A 207 -2.56 14.90 11.41
C MET A 207 -3.26 15.00 10.07
N LYS A 208 -2.80 15.91 9.24
CA LYS A 208 -3.23 16.06 7.84
C LYS A 208 -2.02 16.05 6.93
N THR A 209 -2.04 15.19 5.94
CA THR A 209 -0.95 15.06 4.99
C THR A 209 -1.49 15.06 3.56
N GLN A 210 -0.79 15.75 2.67
CA GLN A 210 -1.08 15.69 1.24
C GLN A 210 0.22 15.65 0.46
N PHE A 211 0.24 14.80 -0.55
CA PHE A 211 1.28 14.74 -1.57
C PHE A 211 0.61 14.89 -2.94
N ASP A 212 0.90 15.95 -3.65
CA ASP A 212 0.55 16.15 -5.06
C ASP A 212 1.85 16.18 -5.86
N ILE A 213 2.13 15.11 -6.58
CA ILE A 213 3.40 14.87 -7.26
C ILE A 213 3.13 14.67 -8.75
N LYS A 214 3.73 15.50 -9.59
CA LYS A 214 3.63 15.35 -11.04
C LYS A 214 4.53 14.24 -11.56
N ASN A 215 5.80 14.25 -11.19
CA ASN A 215 6.75 13.24 -11.62
C ASN A 215 7.69 12.91 -10.45
N LEU A 216 7.82 11.63 -10.16
CA LEU A 216 8.85 11.08 -9.29
C LEU A 216 9.46 9.87 -9.96
N SER A 217 10.77 9.80 -10.01
CA SER A 217 11.49 8.58 -10.36
C SER A 217 12.51 8.24 -9.29
N ALA A 218 12.67 6.96 -9.01
CA ALA A 218 13.68 6.47 -8.07
C ALA A 218 14.39 5.25 -8.65
N ASN A 219 15.70 5.24 -8.55
CA ASN A 219 16.55 4.07 -8.76
C ASN A 219 16.87 3.47 -7.38
N VAL A 220 16.42 2.27 -7.16
CA VAL A 220 16.50 1.59 -5.87
C VAL A 220 17.72 0.67 -5.84
N ASP A 221 18.43 0.68 -4.72
CA ASP A 221 19.48 -0.29 -4.44
C ASP A 221 18.95 -1.40 -3.53
N GLN A 222 18.28 -1.01 -2.42
CA GLN A 222 17.69 -1.94 -1.46
C GLN A 222 16.45 -1.32 -0.79
N ILE A 223 15.42 -2.11 -0.61
CA ILE A 223 14.33 -1.86 0.32
C ILE A 223 14.15 -3.12 1.18
N ASP A 224 14.31 -2.99 2.47
CA ASP A 224 14.10 -4.05 3.46
C ASP A 224 13.20 -3.49 4.57
N LEU A 225 11.90 -3.71 4.44
CA LEU A 225 10.91 -3.16 5.38
C LEU A 225 11.02 -3.81 6.76
N ASN A 226 11.47 -5.06 6.83
CA ASN A 226 11.63 -5.79 8.09
C ASN A 226 12.85 -5.33 8.89
N LYS A 227 13.89 -4.86 8.20
CA LYS A 227 15.08 -4.26 8.83
C LYS A 227 15.02 -2.74 8.86
N GLU A 228 13.95 -2.15 8.35
CA GLU A 228 13.77 -0.70 8.28
C GLU A 228 14.90 -0.01 7.50
N ILE A 229 15.33 -0.63 6.38
CA ILE A 229 16.41 -0.13 5.52
C ILE A 229 15.86 0.28 4.16
N VAL A 230 16.22 1.51 3.72
CA VAL A 230 15.96 2.00 2.36
C VAL A 230 17.23 2.63 1.80
N ASN A 231 17.78 2.03 0.75
CA ASN A 231 18.94 2.55 0.03
C ASN A 231 18.55 2.88 -1.42
N LEU A 232 18.70 4.13 -1.80
CA LEU A 232 18.36 4.64 -3.13
C LEU A 232 19.60 5.23 -3.81
N LYS A 233 19.81 4.96 -5.10
CA LYS A 233 20.87 5.57 -5.88
C LYS A 233 20.51 6.99 -6.30
N GLU A 234 19.31 7.18 -6.82
CA GLU A 234 18.85 8.46 -7.29
C GLU A 234 17.36 8.62 -7.09
N VAL A 235 16.94 9.79 -6.66
CA VAL A 235 15.55 10.23 -6.63
C VAL A 235 15.43 11.53 -7.39
N ILE A 236 14.52 11.60 -8.35
CA ILE A 236 14.20 12.82 -9.08
C ILE A 236 12.74 13.16 -8.81
N LEU A 237 12.50 14.36 -8.26
CA LEU A 237 11.18 14.88 -7.98
C LEU A 237 10.97 16.17 -8.76
N ASP A 238 10.03 16.18 -9.66
CA ASP A 238 9.67 17.36 -10.47
C ASP A 238 8.20 17.71 -10.26
N GLN A 239 7.96 18.94 -9.89
CA GLN A 239 6.65 19.53 -9.61
C GLN A 239 5.89 18.75 -8.50
N SER A 240 6.13 19.16 -7.27
CA SER A 240 5.40 18.65 -6.10
C SER A 240 4.83 19.81 -5.29
N ASP A 241 3.60 19.59 -4.78
CA ASP A 241 2.98 20.45 -3.76
C ASP A 241 2.51 19.55 -2.61
N SER A 242 3.23 19.60 -1.49
CA SER A 242 3.05 18.65 -0.42
C SER A 242 3.04 19.31 0.94
N TYR A 243 2.26 18.78 1.87
CA TYR A 243 2.29 19.23 3.25
C TYR A 243 2.10 18.09 4.26
N VAL A 244 2.63 18.34 5.46
CA VAL A 244 2.36 17.59 6.69
C VAL A 244 2.00 18.60 7.77
N VAL A 245 0.80 18.50 8.32
CA VAL A 245 0.27 19.44 9.32
C VAL A 245 -0.27 18.65 10.50
N PHE A 246 0.16 19.02 11.70
CA PHE A 246 -0.43 18.58 12.95
C PHE A 246 -1.23 19.77 13.54
N ASP A 247 -2.56 19.71 13.46
CA ASP A 247 -3.43 20.72 14.06
C ASP A 247 -3.38 20.62 15.58
N LYS A 248 -3.83 21.66 16.28
CA LYS A 248 -3.91 21.62 17.75
C LYS A 248 -4.78 20.44 18.20
N PHE A 249 -4.19 19.59 19.00
CA PHE A 249 -4.81 18.41 19.55
C PHE A 249 -4.72 18.41 21.08
N THR A 250 -5.86 18.40 21.76
CA THR A 250 -5.89 18.18 23.19
C THR A 250 -5.92 16.68 23.44
N LYS A 251 -4.78 16.07 23.78
CA LYS A 251 -4.73 14.64 24.15
C LYS A 251 -5.76 14.39 25.25
N VAL A 252 -6.80 13.63 24.92
CA VAL A 252 -7.57 12.94 25.95
C VAL A 252 -6.58 11.96 26.59
N LYS A 253 -6.43 12.04 27.90
CA LYS A 253 -5.49 11.25 28.69
C LYS A 253 -5.75 9.78 28.42
N GLU A 254 -5.04 9.18 27.49
CA GLU A 254 -5.04 7.73 27.32
C GLU A 254 -4.29 7.12 28.51
N THR A 255 -5.04 6.35 29.29
CA THR A 255 -4.49 5.39 30.24
C THR A 255 -4.15 4.14 29.45
N ALA A 256 -2.98 4.06 28.85
CA ALA A 256 -2.22 2.83 28.65
C ALA A 256 -0.95 3.14 27.86
N ASP A 257 0.18 2.80 28.43
CA ASP A 257 1.45 2.60 27.74
C ASP A 257 1.32 1.48 26.70
N THR A 258 0.91 1.80 25.50
CA THR A 258 1.37 1.04 24.35
C THR A 258 2.76 1.56 24.05
N ALA A 259 3.75 0.88 24.60
CA ALA A 259 5.14 1.09 24.21
C ALA A 259 5.23 0.84 22.70
N SER A 260 5.11 1.89 21.90
CA SER A 260 5.42 1.82 20.47
C SER A 260 6.89 1.44 20.39
N THR A 261 7.17 0.29 19.78
CA THR A 261 8.55 -0.10 19.49
C THR A 261 9.17 1.04 18.69
N PRO A 262 10.31 1.60 19.13
CA PRO A 262 10.93 2.69 18.38
C PRO A 262 11.29 2.20 17.00
N VAL A 263 10.80 2.89 15.99
CA VAL A 263 11.07 2.62 14.58
C VAL A 263 12.47 3.15 14.28
N ASN A 264 13.37 2.30 13.77
CA ASN A 264 14.80 2.61 13.58
C ASN A 264 15.19 2.67 12.09
N TRP A 265 14.44 3.42 11.30
CA TRP A 265 14.73 3.55 9.87
C TRP A 265 16.14 4.04 9.59
N ILE A 266 16.82 3.32 8.70
CA ILE A 266 18.06 3.74 8.07
C ILE A 266 17.75 4.03 6.59
N VAL A 267 17.95 5.27 6.19
CA VAL A 267 17.72 5.70 4.81
C VAL A 267 19.00 6.30 4.24
N SER A 268 19.45 5.78 3.11
CA SER A 268 20.53 6.40 2.35
C SER A 268 20.09 6.71 0.91
N VAL A 269 20.51 7.87 0.42
CA VAL A 269 20.25 8.28 -0.98
C VAL A 269 21.52 8.92 -1.54
N ASP A 270 22.06 8.35 -2.62
CA ASP A 270 23.27 8.91 -3.23
C ASP A 270 23.02 10.30 -3.80
N LYS A 271 21.85 10.50 -4.45
CA LYS A 271 21.45 11.78 -5.02
C LYS A 271 19.94 11.98 -5.01
N ILE A 272 19.50 13.14 -4.55
CA ILE A 272 18.14 13.67 -4.75
C ILE A 272 18.24 14.91 -5.63
N ALA A 273 17.49 14.96 -6.73
CA ALA A 273 17.29 16.14 -7.53
C ALA A 273 15.83 16.60 -7.42
N VAL A 274 15.61 17.87 -7.17
CA VAL A 274 14.28 18.45 -7.04
C VAL A 274 14.13 19.65 -7.95
N ASP A 275 12.95 19.83 -8.53
CA ASP A 275 12.57 21.03 -9.29
C ASP A 275 11.13 21.41 -8.98
N LYS A 276 10.84 22.70 -8.87
CA LYS A 276 9.50 23.26 -8.63
C LYS A 276 8.74 22.56 -7.50
N THR A 277 9.42 22.30 -6.41
CA THR A 277 8.86 21.58 -5.27
C THR A 277 8.45 22.53 -4.16
N ASN A 278 7.20 22.43 -3.73
CA ASN A 278 6.67 23.11 -2.55
C ASN A 278 6.48 22.12 -1.43
N PHE A 279 6.84 22.51 -0.23
CA PHE A 279 6.64 21.70 0.95
C PHE A 279 6.29 22.57 2.16
N LEU A 280 5.27 22.16 2.92
CA LEU A 280 4.90 22.76 4.19
C LEU A 280 4.91 21.69 5.29
N PHE A 281 5.70 21.92 6.32
CA PHE A 281 5.59 21.23 7.60
C PHE A 281 5.09 22.22 8.65
N ARG A 282 4.05 21.85 9.41
CA ARG A 282 3.51 22.65 10.51
C ARG A 282 3.04 21.75 11.66
N ASP A 283 3.54 22.04 12.85
CA ASP A 283 3.07 21.44 14.09
C ASP A 283 2.55 22.54 15.03
N ASP A 284 1.23 22.68 15.10
CA ASP A 284 0.56 23.68 15.93
C ASP A 284 0.53 23.31 17.42
N ASN A 285 1.00 22.11 17.79
CA ASN A 285 1.17 21.67 19.17
C ASN A 285 2.46 22.18 19.82
N GLN A 286 3.41 22.65 19.00
CA GLN A 286 4.67 23.23 19.45
C GLN A 286 4.56 24.76 19.61
N ALA A 287 5.29 25.28 20.58
CA ALA A 287 5.39 26.73 20.74
C ALA A 287 6.26 27.31 19.61
N ARG A 288 5.82 28.43 19.03
CA ARG A 288 6.60 29.15 18.02
C ARG A 288 7.94 29.60 18.56
N MET A 289 9.00 29.35 17.81
CA MET A 289 10.36 29.71 18.19
C MET A 289 10.83 30.98 17.52
N LYS A 290 11.69 31.75 18.20
CA LYS A 290 12.39 32.89 17.59
C LYS A 290 13.56 32.37 16.76
N GLY A 291 13.70 32.87 15.55
CA GLY A 291 14.72 32.43 14.60
C GLY A 291 14.22 31.31 13.68
N PHE A 292 15.00 30.27 13.45
CA PHE A 292 14.60 29.13 12.65
C PHE A 292 13.62 28.25 13.44
N ASP A 293 12.38 28.20 12.98
CA ASP A 293 11.30 27.44 13.61
C ASP A 293 11.05 26.14 12.84
N TYR A 294 11.65 25.03 13.34
CA TYR A 294 11.49 23.73 12.71
C TYR A 294 10.11 23.08 12.91
N SER A 295 9.26 23.66 13.77
CA SER A 295 7.85 23.29 13.86
C SER A 295 6.97 23.96 12.78
N ASN A 296 7.56 24.85 11.96
CA ASN A 296 6.85 25.56 10.92
C ASN A 296 7.79 25.89 9.75
N ILE A 297 7.98 24.94 8.87
CA ILE A 297 8.87 25.03 7.72
C ILE A 297 8.02 25.12 6.45
N GLY A 298 8.10 26.24 5.74
CA GLY A 298 7.49 26.40 4.42
C GLY A 298 8.57 26.65 3.38
N ILE A 299 8.61 25.84 2.35
CA ILE A 299 9.55 25.94 1.24
C ILE A 299 8.75 26.05 -0.04
N LYS A 300 9.11 27.00 -0.90
CA LYS A 300 8.49 27.20 -2.21
C LYS A 300 9.53 27.19 -3.32
N ASP A 301 9.12 26.69 -4.47
CA ASP A 301 9.95 26.62 -5.67
C ASP A 301 11.35 26.03 -5.40
N LEU A 302 11.41 24.99 -4.54
CA LEU A 302 12.67 24.32 -4.27
C LEU A 302 13.20 23.67 -5.53
N ALA A 303 14.45 23.99 -5.89
CA ALA A 303 15.16 23.40 -7.00
C ALA A 303 16.63 23.20 -6.64
N GLY A 304 17.22 22.11 -7.12
CA GLY A 304 18.62 21.77 -6.91
C GLY A 304 18.86 20.31 -6.63
N ALA A 305 19.99 19.99 -6.02
CA ALA A 305 20.34 18.62 -5.69
C ALA A 305 21.01 18.51 -4.32
N ILE A 306 20.80 17.38 -3.68
CA ILE A 306 21.43 16.97 -2.43
C ILE A 306 22.07 15.60 -2.69
N GLN A 307 23.29 15.40 -2.22
CA GLN A 307 24.07 14.18 -2.40
C GLN A 307 24.44 13.55 -1.07
N SER A 308 24.70 12.24 -1.09
CA SER A 308 25.17 11.47 0.07
C SER A 308 24.27 11.66 1.29
N ILE A 309 22.97 11.59 1.08
CA ILE A 309 22.00 11.71 2.17
C ILE A 309 22.03 10.44 3.00
N TYR A 310 22.13 10.61 4.29
CA TYR A 310 21.99 9.53 5.26
C TYR A 310 21.09 9.98 6.40
N TYR A 311 20.17 9.14 6.79
CA TYR A 311 19.25 9.32 7.90
C TYR A 311 19.26 8.07 8.78
N SER A 312 19.37 8.27 10.08
CA SER A 312 19.06 7.31 11.12
C SER A 312 18.43 8.05 12.31
N ASN A 313 17.96 7.34 13.33
CA ASN A 313 17.42 7.98 14.53
C ASN A 313 18.43 8.90 15.24
N ASP A 314 19.73 8.63 15.09
CA ASP A 314 20.80 9.35 15.79
C ASP A 314 21.44 10.43 14.92
N SER A 315 21.27 10.39 13.59
CA SER A 315 21.96 11.34 12.72
C SER A 315 21.26 11.56 11.39
N ILE A 316 21.41 12.79 10.89
CA ILE A 316 21.08 13.17 9.52
C ILE A 316 22.27 13.88 8.90
N SER A 317 22.65 13.49 7.70
CA SER A 317 23.73 14.13 6.95
C SER A 317 23.41 14.20 5.47
N GLY A 318 24.13 15.08 4.75
CA GLY A 318 24.01 15.23 3.31
C GLY A 318 24.83 16.40 2.81
N SER A 319 25.12 16.41 1.52
CA SER A 319 25.86 17.47 0.84
C SER A 319 24.93 18.23 -0.11
N VAL A 320 24.68 19.50 0.18
CA VAL A 320 23.80 20.36 -0.62
C VAL A 320 24.57 20.90 -1.84
N GLN A 321 23.97 20.74 -3.02
CA GLN A 321 24.51 21.22 -4.29
C GLN A 321 23.48 22.14 -4.97
N ASN A 322 23.86 23.42 -5.15
CA ASN A 322 23.06 24.41 -5.91
C ASN A 322 21.56 24.47 -5.52
N LEU A 323 21.27 24.44 -4.22
CA LEU A 323 19.88 24.49 -3.74
C LEU A 323 19.37 25.93 -3.77
N THR A 324 18.22 26.15 -4.38
CA THR A 324 17.49 27.43 -4.41
C THR A 324 16.06 27.21 -3.94
N ALA A 325 15.53 28.16 -3.19
CA ALA A 325 14.15 28.18 -2.74
C ALA A 325 13.67 29.61 -2.48
N LYS A 326 12.35 29.82 -2.40
CA LYS A 326 11.69 31.06 -1.96
C LYS A 326 11.00 30.86 -0.64
#